data_a951152f695e9134b70c9e2db6a072c5
#
_entry.id   a951152f695e9134b70c9e2db6a072c5
#
_cell.length_a   1.000
_cell.length_b   1.000
_cell.length_c   1.000
_cell.angle_alpha   90.00
_cell.angle_beta   90.00
_cell.angle_gamma   90.00
#
_symmetry.space_group_name_H-M   'P 1'
#
loop_
_entity.id
_entity.type
_entity.pdbx_description
1 polymer ?
#
loop_
_entity_poly.entity_id
_entity_poly.type
_entity_poly.pdbx_seq_one_letter_code
_entity_poly.pdbx_strand_id
1 'polypeptide(L)'
;MTGDTFMYKKVLIPLDGSEIAEILFAYAKELAGRLNLDILLLHVCTPEEYELHPMHRMYVEHAVVLMRQHYLAVRAHASEGREKKQIYVRGILAIGSPAEEILRCADDNNVDLIIMAAHGHSPMKRWSMGSVAAKVLRTSRVPVWLIRAGIPYEVIHDRYPRVTVLVPLDGSELAEVVFPHLEALAEQRGIERVDVALLRVCEPIIIPPGYEVDVSEDWASYVEQHLARAREEAEKYLADVAKGFEAIGMRVKTLVKVGQPAEEIIAYADAHPLNLVVMSTHGWSGHSWWPWGSVTGKVLENISSPLLLVRPQKMGTDYLRIIENVKEEELSRSV
;
A
#
# COMPACT_ATOMS: atom_id res chain seq x y z
N MET A 1 10.05 13.29 27.13
CA MET A 1 11.09 13.19 26.09
C MET A 1 10.35 13.06 24.77
N THR A 2 10.03 14.17 24.16
CA THR A 2 9.29 14.24 22.90
C THR A 2 10.31 14.38 21.77
N GLY A 3 10.94 13.27 21.40
CA GLY A 3 11.76 13.22 20.19
C GLY A 3 10.85 12.98 19.01
N ASP A 4 10.98 13.80 17.97
CA ASP A 4 10.36 13.72 16.64
C ASP A 4 10.44 12.31 16.03
N THR A 5 9.48 11.43 16.37
CA THR A 5 9.48 10.04 15.92
C THR A 5 8.39 9.83 14.86
N PHE A 6 8.23 10.79 13.95
CA PHE A 6 7.43 10.53 12.76
C PHE A 6 8.14 9.50 11.87
N MET A 7 7.48 8.40 11.59
CA MET A 7 8.02 7.36 10.71
C MET A 7 8.26 7.89 9.30
N TYR A 8 7.37 8.75 8.79
CA TYR A 8 7.48 9.33 7.46
C TYR A 8 8.00 10.77 7.54
N LYS A 9 9.15 11.02 6.93
CA LYS A 9 9.79 12.35 6.86
C LYS A 9 10.01 12.80 5.42
N LYS A 10 10.27 11.86 4.51
CA LYS A 10 10.61 12.14 3.12
C LYS A 10 9.90 11.20 2.16
N VAL A 11 9.27 11.75 1.15
CA VAL A 11 8.59 11.01 0.11
C VAL A 11 9.29 11.16 -1.23
N LEU A 12 9.40 10.06 -1.97
CA LEU A 12 9.81 10.02 -3.37
C LEU A 12 8.59 9.89 -4.27
N ILE A 13 8.50 10.75 -5.28
CA ILE A 13 7.43 10.78 -6.27
C ILE A 13 8.05 10.67 -7.66
N PRO A 14 8.07 9.47 -8.26
CA PRO A 14 8.48 9.29 -9.64
C PRO A 14 7.43 9.88 -10.59
N LEU A 15 7.87 10.66 -11.57
CA LEU A 15 7.04 11.30 -12.59
C LEU A 15 7.54 10.89 -13.97
N ASP A 16 6.64 10.47 -14.85
CA ASP A 16 6.96 10.05 -16.22
C ASP A 16 6.34 10.98 -17.29
N GLY A 17 5.59 12.01 -16.89
CA GLY A 17 4.93 12.95 -17.81
C GLY A 17 3.62 12.41 -18.42
N SER A 18 3.11 11.27 -17.96
CA SER A 18 1.82 10.72 -18.37
C SER A 18 0.64 11.46 -17.71
N GLU A 19 -0.57 11.30 -18.26
CA GLU A 19 -1.80 11.86 -17.66
C GLU A 19 -2.00 11.40 -16.22
N ILE A 20 -1.65 10.15 -15.93
CA ILE A 20 -1.76 9.61 -14.57
C ILE A 20 -0.72 10.22 -13.62
N ALA A 21 0.41 10.68 -14.13
CA ALA A 21 1.39 11.43 -13.35
C ALA A 21 0.83 12.78 -12.87
N GLU A 22 -0.08 13.41 -13.61
CA GLU A 22 -0.77 14.64 -13.18
C GLU A 22 -1.74 14.35 -12.03
N ILE A 23 -2.49 13.24 -12.09
CA ILE A 23 -3.36 12.79 -10.99
C ILE A 23 -2.51 12.48 -9.76
N LEU A 24 -1.43 11.73 -9.94
CA LEU A 24 -0.46 11.42 -8.89
C LEU A 24 0.10 12.69 -8.27
N PHE A 25 0.48 13.67 -9.09
CA PHE A 25 1.01 14.94 -8.64
C PHE A 25 0.01 15.73 -7.79
N ALA A 26 -1.26 15.80 -8.24
CA ALA A 26 -2.33 16.43 -7.48
C ALA A 26 -2.57 15.76 -6.12
N TYR A 27 -2.61 14.43 -6.11
CA TYR A 27 -2.78 13.63 -4.90
C TYR A 27 -1.57 13.77 -3.94
N ALA A 28 -0.37 13.65 -4.47
CA ALA A 28 0.85 13.67 -3.68
C ALA A 28 1.09 15.03 -2.99
N LYS A 29 0.74 16.14 -3.64
CA LYS A 29 0.87 17.47 -3.03
C LYS A 29 -0.07 17.66 -1.85
N GLU A 30 -1.32 17.15 -1.94
CA GLU A 30 -2.28 17.17 -0.83
C GLU A 30 -1.75 16.33 0.33
N LEU A 31 -1.37 15.09 0.04
CA LEU A 31 -0.90 14.15 1.04
C LEU A 31 0.38 14.65 1.74
N ALA A 32 1.40 15.04 0.97
CA ALA A 32 2.67 15.51 1.52
C ALA A 32 2.51 16.80 2.33
N GLY A 33 1.63 17.70 1.89
CA GLY A 33 1.30 18.92 2.61
C GLY A 33 0.66 18.65 3.97
N ARG A 34 -0.24 17.68 4.04
CA ARG A 34 -0.93 17.31 5.28
C ARG A 34 -0.09 16.49 6.23
N LEU A 35 0.77 15.62 5.70
CA LEU A 35 1.68 14.80 6.49
C LEU A 35 3.02 15.49 6.81
N ASN A 36 3.25 16.70 6.31
CA ASN A 36 4.45 17.49 6.59
C ASN A 36 5.75 16.82 6.09
N LEU A 37 5.71 16.22 4.89
CA LEU A 37 6.80 15.45 4.30
C LEU A 37 7.71 16.32 3.42
N ASP A 38 9.01 16.07 3.48
CA ASP A 38 9.95 16.52 2.45
C ASP A 38 9.68 15.77 1.14
N ILE A 39 9.74 16.47 0.01
CA ILE A 39 9.32 15.92 -1.28
C ILE A 39 10.52 15.82 -2.22
N LEU A 40 10.71 14.64 -2.77
CA LEU A 40 11.68 14.36 -3.82
C LEU A 40 10.94 13.95 -5.08
N LEU A 41 11.00 14.81 -6.11
CA LEU A 41 10.44 14.52 -7.43
C LEU A 41 11.53 13.89 -8.29
N LEU A 42 11.28 12.74 -8.88
CA LEU A 42 12.22 12.04 -9.74
C LEU A 42 11.64 11.87 -11.13
N HIS A 43 12.37 12.29 -12.13
CA HIS A 43 12.12 11.89 -13.51
C HIS A 43 13.31 11.07 -14.02
N VAL A 44 13.04 9.97 -14.70
CA VAL A 44 14.07 9.09 -15.25
C VAL A 44 13.96 9.09 -16.76
N CYS A 45 15.04 9.54 -17.43
CA CYS A 45 15.19 9.43 -18.86
C CYS A 45 15.87 8.10 -19.21
N THR A 46 15.44 7.47 -20.28
CA THR A 46 16.21 6.37 -20.86
C THR A 46 17.46 6.91 -21.57
N PRO A 47 18.51 6.09 -21.76
CA PRO A 47 19.69 6.53 -22.51
C PRO A 47 19.38 7.01 -23.95
N GLU A 48 18.33 6.46 -24.56
CA GLU A 48 17.88 6.83 -25.91
C GLU A 48 17.27 8.24 -25.97
N GLU A 49 16.77 8.73 -24.83
CA GLU A 49 16.16 10.07 -24.69
C GLU A 49 17.18 11.15 -24.30
N TYR A 50 18.46 10.84 -24.32
CA TYR A 50 19.52 11.77 -23.86
C TYR A 50 19.49 13.12 -24.59
N GLU A 51 19.16 13.16 -25.86
CA GLU A 51 19.04 14.41 -26.65
C GLU A 51 17.92 15.32 -26.15
N LEU A 52 16.89 14.74 -25.49
CA LEU A 52 15.76 15.46 -24.89
C LEU A 52 16.02 15.89 -23.43
N HIS A 53 17.21 15.60 -22.91
CA HIS A 53 17.59 15.90 -21.52
C HIS A 53 17.29 17.35 -21.06
N PRO A 54 17.47 18.40 -21.90
CA PRO A 54 17.08 19.76 -21.51
C PRO A 54 15.56 19.90 -21.27
N MET A 55 14.73 19.26 -22.06
CA MET A 55 13.27 19.28 -21.90
C MET A 55 12.86 18.53 -20.61
N HIS A 56 13.43 17.37 -20.34
CA HIS A 56 13.18 16.61 -19.12
C HIS A 56 13.61 17.39 -17.88
N ARG A 57 14.72 18.13 -17.95
CA ARG A 57 15.14 19.02 -16.87
C ARG A 57 14.12 20.13 -16.61
N MET A 58 13.67 20.80 -17.64
CA MET A 58 12.63 21.84 -17.54
C MET A 58 11.34 21.28 -16.94
N TYR A 59 10.94 20.07 -17.33
CA TYR A 59 9.77 19.40 -16.76
C TYR A 59 9.91 19.23 -15.24
N VAL A 60 11.03 18.67 -14.77
CA VAL A 60 11.28 18.47 -13.34
C VAL A 60 11.33 19.81 -12.59
N GLU A 61 12.01 20.82 -13.12
CA GLU A 61 12.09 22.15 -12.52
C GLU A 61 10.71 22.81 -12.41
N HIS A 62 9.89 22.69 -13.46
CA HIS A 62 8.51 23.17 -13.45
C HIS A 62 7.66 22.43 -12.41
N ALA A 63 7.76 21.09 -12.33
CA ALA A 63 7.06 20.30 -11.34
C ALA A 63 7.44 20.71 -9.90
N VAL A 64 8.72 21.02 -9.63
CA VAL A 64 9.18 21.54 -8.33
C VAL A 64 8.52 22.87 -7.99
N VAL A 65 8.43 23.79 -8.95
CA VAL A 65 7.80 25.09 -8.73
C VAL A 65 6.31 24.94 -8.41
N LEU A 66 5.60 24.12 -9.18
CA LEU A 66 4.17 23.85 -8.97
C LEU A 66 3.95 23.16 -7.61
N MET A 67 4.78 22.19 -7.25
CA MET A 67 4.68 21.48 -5.97
C MET A 67 4.84 22.45 -4.80
N ARG A 68 5.83 23.34 -4.85
CA ARG A 68 6.06 24.35 -3.80
C ARG A 68 4.89 25.31 -3.63
N GLN A 69 4.33 25.81 -4.73
CA GLN A 69 3.21 26.75 -4.69
C GLN A 69 1.97 26.13 -4.05
N HIS A 70 1.59 24.93 -4.48
CA HIS A 70 0.42 24.23 -3.97
C HIS A 70 0.62 23.72 -2.54
N TYR A 71 1.81 23.25 -2.22
CA TYR A 71 2.14 22.83 -0.88
C TYR A 71 1.91 23.94 0.16
N LEU A 72 2.34 25.16 -0.13
CA LEU A 72 2.13 26.31 0.75
C LEU A 72 0.63 26.60 0.95
N ALA A 73 -0.18 26.45 -0.09
CA ALA A 73 -1.62 26.63 -0.01
C ALA A 73 -2.29 25.55 0.86
N VAL A 74 -1.98 24.27 0.63
CA VAL A 74 -2.53 23.15 1.43
C VAL A 74 -2.17 23.30 2.89
N ARG A 75 -0.93 23.64 3.18
CA ARG A 75 -0.43 23.84 4.53
C ARG A 75 -1.11 25.01 5.26
N ALA A 76 -1.41 26.08 4.56
CA ALA A 76 -2.12 27.22 5.15
C ALA A 76 -3.50 26.82 5.70
N HIS A 77 -4.16 25.86 5.07
CA HIS A 77 -5.48 25.35 5.48
C HIS A 77 -5.41 24.17 6.47
N ALA A 78 -4.30 23.41 6.48
CA ALA A 78 -4.16 22.19 7.29
C ALA A 78 -3.61 22.44 8.71
N SER A 79 -3.03 23.60 8.98
CA SER A 79 -2.18 23.83 10.16
C SER A 79 -2.80 24.62 11.30
N GLU A 80 -4.07 24.46 11.60
CA GLU A 80 -4.57 24.92 12.89
C GLU A 80 -3.99 24.07 14.01
N GLY A 81 -2.93 24.57 14.68
CA GLY A 81 -2.42 24.00 15.94
C GLY A 81 -1.16 23.16 15.85
N ARG A 82 -0.48 23.01 14.69
CA ARG A 82 0.76 22.24 14.57
C ARG A 82 1.98 23.09 14.27
N GLU A 83 3.13 22.64 14.82
CA GLU A 83 4.42 23.24 14.53
C GLU A 83 4.76 23.20 13.05
N LYS A 84 5.04 24.36 12.45
CA LYS A 84 5.26 24.50 11.00
C LYS A 84 6.72 24.14 10.67
N LYS A 85 7.01 22.86 10.45
CA LYS A 85 8.31 22.45 9.93
C LYS A 85 8.53 23.02 8.51
N GLN A 86 9.72 23.49 8.21
CA GLN A 86 10.09 23.83 6.84
C GLN A 86 10.22 22.55 6.01
N ILE A 87 9.49 22.47 4.91
CA ILE A 87 9.57 21.33 3.98
C ILE A 87 10.43 21.68 2.79
N TYR A 88 11.21 20.72 2.36
CA TYR A 88 12.07 20.81 1.20
C TYR A 88 11.43 20.07 0.02
N VAL A 89 11.35 20.76 -1.13
CA VAL A 89 10.96 20.15 -2.41
C VAL A 89 12.16 20.19 -3.33
N ARG A 90 12.61 19.03 -3.78
CA ARG A 90 13.76 18.88 -4.67
C ARG A 90 13.38 18.03 -5.89
N GLY A 91 13.88 18.41 -7.06
CA GLY A 91 13.78 17.64 -8.29
C GLY A 91 15.10 16.93 -8.60
N ILE A 92 15.01 15.72 -9.09
CA ILE A 92 16.12 14.92 -9.60
C ILE A 92 15.78 14.45 -11.00
N LEU A 93 16.74 14.58 -11.92
CA LEU A 93 16.72 13.97 -13.22
C LEU A 93 17.79 12.89 -13.25
N ALA A 94 17.39 11.65 -13.47
CA ALA A 94 18.28 10.50 -13.59
C ALA A 94 18.25 9.93 -15.02
N ILE A 95 19.31 9.21 -15.39
CA ILE A 95 19.41 8.51 -16.68
C ILE A 95 19.63 7.03 -16.37
N GLY A 96 18.76 6.16 -16.91
CA GLY A 96 18.87 4.73 -16.69
C GLY A 96 17.55 3.98 -16.79
N SER A 97 17.50 2.81 -16.16
CA SER A 97 16.30 2.01 -16.05
C SER A 97 15.36 2.60 -14.97
N PRO A 98 14.11 2.99 -15.30
CA PRO A 98 13.24 3.70 -14.37
C PRO A 98 13.09 3.03 -13.01
N ALA A 99 12.83 1.73 -12.95
CA ALA A 99 12.64 1.04 -11.68
C ALA A 99 13.92 0.99 -10.83
N GLU A 100 15.09 0.82 -11.46
CA GLU A 100 16.39 0.79 -10.77
C GLU A 100 16.75 2.16 -10.23
N GLU A 101 16.55 3.20 -11.02
CA GLU A 101 16.82 4.58 -10.60
C GLU A 101 15.87 5.04 -9.49
N ILE A 102 14.59 4.61 -9.50
CA ILE A 102 13.64 4.88 -8.40
C ILE A 102 14.15 4.26 -7.10
N LEU A 103 14.54 2.99 -7.14
CA LEU A 103 15.02 2.27 -5.96
C LEU A 103 16.35 2.85 -5.45
N ARG A 104 17.28 3.12 -6.35
CA ARG A 104 18.57 3.75 -6.02
C ARG A 104 18.37 5.14 -5.41
N CYS A 105 17.50 5.95 -6.02
CA CYS A 105 17.18 7.28 -5.50
C CYS A 105 16.54 7.23 -4.11
N ALA A 106 15.68 6.24 -3.85
CA ALA A 106 15.08 6.03 -2.53
C ALA A 106 16.13 5.68 -1.47
N ASP A 107 17.03 4.75 -1.79
CA ASP A 107 18.13 4.34 -0.88
C ASP A 107 19.12 5.48 -0.64
N ASP A 108 19.63 6.14 -1.71
CA ASP A 108 20.64 7.20 -1.63
C ASP A 108 20.16 8.44 -0.86
N ASN A 109 18.85 8.70 -0.87
CA ASN A 109 18.28 9.89 -0.22
C ASN A 109 17.56 9.60 1.10
N ASN A 110 17.64 8.38 1.63
CA ASN A 110 16.93 7.93 2.83
C ASN A 110 15.43 8.31 2.76
N VAL A 111 14.76 7.82 1.72
CA VAL A 111 13.33 8.00 1.53
C VAL A 111 12.57 7.02 2.42
N ASP A 112 11.48 7.48 3.02
CA ASP A 112 10.64 6.67 3.92
C ASP A 112 9.40 6.11 3.24
N LEU A 113 9.00 6.71 2.11
CA LEU A 113 7.78 6.38 1.39
C LEU A 113 7.95 6.67 -0.11
N ILE A 114 7.51 5.77 -0.97
CA ILE A 114 7.39 6.03 -2.40
C ILE A 114 5.90 6.19 -2.73
N ILE A 115 5.52 7.29 -3.39
CA ILE A 115 4.18 7.47 -3.94
C ILE A 115 4.30 7.41 -5.46
N MET A 116 3.65 6.44 -6.08
CA MET A 116 3.76 6.27 -7.53
C MET A 116 2.46 5.83 -8.19
N ALA A 117 2.34 6.10 -9.48
CA ALA A 117 1.26 5.59 -10.30
C ALA A 117 1.43 4.08 -10.54
N ALA A 118 0.33 3.34 -10.52
CA ALA A 118 0.34 1.92 -10.85
C ALA A 118 0.67 1.66 -12.34
N HIS A 119 0.45 2.66 -13.21
CA HIS A 119 0.72 2.62 -14.65
C HIS A 119 1.37 3.94 -15.09
N GLY A 120 2.06 3.91 -16.22
CA GLY A 120 2.60 5.07 -16.90
C GLY A 120 2.00 5.26 -18.29
N HIS A 121 2.82 5.65 -19.27
CA HIS A 121 2.44 5.90 -20.67
C HIS A 121 1.90 4.69 -21.45
N SER A 122 2.01 3.47 -20.90
CA SER A 122 1.58 2.28 -21.62
C SER A 122 0.05 2.21 -21.76
N PRO A 123 -0.50 2.12 -23.00
CA PRO A 123 -1.93 2.07 -23.24
C PRO A 123 -2.58 0.75 -22.86
N MET A 124 -1.83 -0.15 -22.22
CA MET A 124 -2.36 -1.47 -21.82
C MET A 124 -3.41 -1.34 -20.73
N LYS A 125 -4.45 -2.10 -20.93
CA LYS A 125 -5.66 -2.28 -20.12
C LYS A 125 -5.64 -1.63 -18.72
N ARG A 126 -6.63 -0.83 -18.45
CA ARG A 126 -6.96 -0.08 -17.21
C ARG A 126 -6.72 -0.84 -15.88
N TRP A 127 -6.48 -2.14 -15.94
CA TRP A 127 -6.40 -3.08 -14.84
C TRP A 127 -5.05 -3.80 -14.70
N SER A 128 -4.09 -3.61 -15.60
CA SER A 128 -2.76 -4.24 -15.49
C SER A 128 -1.77 -3.31 -14.80
N MET A 129 -0.93 -3.85 -13.92
CA MET A 129 0.15 -3.08 -13.30
C MET A 129 1.29 -2.86 -14.28
N GLY A 130 1.84 -1.64 -14.33
CA GLY A 130 3.01 -1.31 -15.14
C GLY A 130 4.27 -2.05 -14.67
N SER A 131 5.16 -2.36 -15.60
CA SER A 131 6.41 -3.09 -15.31
C SER A 131 7.30 -2.38 -14.29
N VAL A 132 7.36 -1.04 -14.34
CA VAL A 132 8.12 -0.22 -13.38
C VAL A 132 7.54 -0.35 -11.98
N ALA A 133 6.22 -0.14 -11.84
CA ALA A 133 5.53 -0.26 -10.55
C ALA A 133 5.67 -1.68 -9.96
N ALA A 134 5.49 -2.71 -10.79
CA ALA A 134 5.67 -4.09 -10.38
C ALA A 134 7.10 -4.39 -9.91
N LYS A 135 8.14 -3.85 -10.57
CA LYS A 135 9.53 -4.02 -10.16
C LYS A 135 9.84 -3.27 -8.87
N VAL A 136 9.37 -2.03 -8.73
CA VAL A 136 9.54 -1.24 -7.51
C VAL A 136 8.89 -1.93 -6.33
N LEU A 137 7.63 -2.36 -6.44
CA LEU A 137 6.91 -3.08 -5.37
C LEU A 137 7.62 -4.35 -4.91
N ARG A 138 8.21 -5.11 -5.85
CA ARG A 138 8.94 -6.35 -5.52
C ARG A 138 10.22 -6.10 -4.77
N THR A 139 10.89 -4.96 -4.99
CA THR A 139 12.27 -4.75 -4.58
C THR A 139 12.40 -3.66 -3.52
N SER A 140 11.42 -2.76 -3.41
CA SER A 140 11.47 -1.66 -2.45
C SER A 140 11.60 -2.15 -1.01
N ARG A 141 12.45 -1.48 -0.25
CA ARG A 141 12.62 -1.67 1.20
C ARG A 141 11.69 -0.75 2.00
N VAL A 142 11.17 0.27 1.36
CA VAL A 142 10.23 1.21 1.98
C VAL A 142 8.82 0.97 1.45
N PRO A 143 7.77 1.34 2.21
CA PRO A 143 6.40 1.24 1.75
C PRO A 143 6.16 1.95 0.43
N VAL A 144 5.25 1.40 -0.37
CA VAL A 144 4.87 1.97 -1.66
C VAL A 144 3.38 2.31 -1.64
N TRP A 145 3.09 3.58 -1.87
CA TRP A 145 1.73 4.08 -2.00
C TRP A 145 1.37 4.16 -3.47
N LEU A 146 0.50 3.27 -3.91
CA LEU A 146 0.07 3.19 -5.30
C LEU A 146 -1.18 4.01 -5.55
N ILE A 147 -1.14 4.77 -6.64
CA ILE A 147 -2.25 5.56 -7.15
C ILE A 147 -2.67 4.99 -8.51
N ARG A 148 -3.98 4.85 -8.71
CA ARG A 148 -4.57 4.38 -9.97
C ARG A 148 -5.35 5.48 -10.67
N ALA A 149 -5.61 5.29 -11.96
CA ALA A 149 -6.60 6.10 -12.68
C ALA A 149 -8.01 5.83 -12.15
N GLY A 150 -8.84 6.87 -12.11
CA GLY A 150 -10.23 6.74 -11.68
C GLY A 150 -10.49 6.93 -10.20
N ILE A 151 -9.49 7.38 -9.43
CA ILE A 151 -9.70 7.78 -8.04
C ILE A 151 -10.70 8.96 -7.99
N PRO A 152 -11.68 8.94 -7.08
CA PRO A 152 -12.63 10.03 -6.93
C PRO A 152 -11.94 11.37 -6.65
N TYR A 153 -12.47 12.43 -7.23
CA TYR A 153 -11.95 13.80 -7.07
C TYR A 153 -11.83 14.21 -5.60
N GLU A 154 -12.79 13.80 -4.78
CA GLU A 154 -12.84 14.06 -3.35
C GLU A 154 -11.67 13.40 -2.61
N VAL A 155 -11.25 12.22 -3.05
CA VAL A 155 -10.09 11.50 -2.49
C VAL A 155 -8.79 12.20 -2.92
N ILE A 156 -8.67 12.58 -4.20
CA ILE A 156 -7.48 13.28 -4.72
C ILE A 156 -7.24 14.58 -3.96
N HIS A 157 -8.31 15.35 -3.72
CA HIS A 157 -8.23 16.66 -3.09
C HIS A 157 -8.50 16.63 -1.59
N ASP A 158 -8.58 15.43 -0.99
CA ASP A 158 -8.79 15.20 0.44
C ASP A 158 -9.94 16.06 1.02
N ARG A 159 -11.07 16.03 0.34
CA ARG A 159 -12.27 16.83 0.71
C ARG A 159 -13.13 16.18 1.77
N TYR A 160 -12.87 14.94 2.12
CA TYR A 160 -13.58 14.29 3.21
C TYR A 160 -13.11 14.85 4.55
N PRO A 161 -14.03 15.14 5.47
CA PRO A 161 -13.69 15.65 6.81
C PRO A 161 -12.89 14.64 7.63
N ARG A 162 -13.04 13.36 7.30
CA ARG A 162 -12.34 12.22 7.91
C ARG A 162 -11.77 11.31 6.83
N VAL A 163 -10.60 10.78 7.10
CA VAL A 163 -9.95 9.78 6.24
C VAL A 163 -10.41 8.40 6.68
N THR A 164 -10.96 7.64 5.76
CA THR A 164 -11.36 6.24 6.01
C THR A 164 -10.30 5.30 5.44
N VAL A 165 -9.73 4.48 6.31
CA VAL A 165 -8.68 3.51 5.96
C VAL A 165 -9.20 2.10 6.15
N LEU A 166 -9.14 1.27 5.11
CA LEU A 166 -9.40 -0.16 5.17
C LEU A 166 -8.10 -0.92 5.44
N VAL A 167 -8.11 -1.81 6.43
CA VAL A 167 -6.99 -2.67 6.77
C VAL A 167 -7.43 -4.13 6.75
N PRO A 168 -7.20 -4.85 5.65
CA PRO A 168 -7.44 -6.28 5.57
C PRO A 168 -6.39 -7.05 6.40
N LEU A 169 -6.86 -7.97 7.23
CA LEU A 169 -6.03 -8.77 8.14
C LEU A 169 -6.41 -10.25 8.04
N ASP A 170 -5.40 -11.11 8.02
CA ASP A 170 -5.59 -12.57 8.02
C ASP A 170 -5.22 -13.23 9.36
N GLY A 171 -4.85 -12.42 10.36
CA GLY A 171 -4.42 -12.86 11.69
C GLY A 171 -2.97 -13.30 11.77
N SER A 172 -2.17 -13.09 10.72
CA SER A 172 -0.74 -13.38 10.74
C SER A 172 0.09 -12.16 11.16
N GLU A 173 1.24 -12.41 11.78
CA GLU A 173 2.24 -11.36 12.08
C GLU A 173 2.70 -10.62 10.80
N LEU A 174 2.65 -11.29 9.64
CA LEU A 174 3.00 -10.70 8.36
C LEU A 174 1.96 -9.66 7.90
N ALA A 175 0.69 -9.85 8.23
CA ALA A 175 -0.35 -8.85 7.97
C ALA A 175 -0.24 -7.66 8.93
N GLU A 176 0.19 -7.89 10.16
CA GLU A 176 0.27 -6.88 11.23
C GLU A 176 1.44 -5.89 11.06
N VAL A 177 2.40 -6.15 10.17
CA VAL A 177 3.49 -5.21 9.86
C VAL A 177 2.99 -3.84 9.40
N VAL A 178 1.72 -3.72 9.03
CA VAL A 178 1.07 -2.46 8.64
C VAL A 178 0.73 -1.56 9.83
N PHE A 179 0.65 -2.08 11.06
CA PHE A 179 0.17 -1.33 12.22
C PHE A 179 1.02 -0.09 12.54
N PRO A 180 2.36 -0.17 12.63
CA PRO A 180 3.17 1.02 12.86
C PRO A 180 3.03 2.08 11.77
N HIS A 181 2.79 1.65 10.53
CA HIS A 181 2.58 2.55 9.39
C HIS A 181 1.21 3.25 9.48
N LEU A 182 0.17 2.53 9.89
CA LEU A 182 -1.16 3.09 10.11
C LEU A 182 -1.14 4.11 11.27
N GLU A 183 -0.50 3.78 12.39
CA GLU A 183 -0.33 4.67 13.54
C GLU A 183 0.40 5.95 13.14
N ALA A 184 1.54 5.83 12.46
CA ALA A 184 2.32 6.97 12.00
C ALA A 184 1.53 7.89 11.05
N LEU A 185 0.77 7.32 10.11
CA LEU A 185 -0.10 8.10 9.23
C LEU A 185 -1.21 8.80 9.99
N ALA A 186 -1.83 8.14 10.96
CA ALA A 186 -2.89 8.71 11.77
C ALA A 186 -2.36 9.83 12.68
N GLU A 187 -1.21 9.65 13.31
CA GLU A 187 -0.54 10.69 14.10
C GLU A 187 -0.20 11.92 13.25
N GLN A 188 0.41 11.68 12.07
CA GLN A 188 0.77 12.78 11.17
C GLN A 188 -0.45 13.50 10.57
N ARG A 189 -1.56 12.78 10.36
CA ARG A 189 -2.82 13.35 9.84
C ARG A 189 -3.64 14.05 10.91
N GLY A 190 -3.60 13.56 12.13
CA GLY A 190 -4.47 13.83 13.27
C GLY A 190 -5.35 12.61 13.53
N ILE A 191 -5.08 11.94 14.63
CA ILE A 191 -5.70 10.66 15.01
C ILE A 191 -7.24 10.78 14.97
N GLU A 192 -7.78 11.90 15.47
CA GLU A 192 -9.22 12.18 15.50
C GLU A 192 -9.86 12.28 14.10
N ARG A 193 -9.07 12.43 13.05
CA ARG A 193 -9.52 12.54 11.66
C ARG A 193 -9.44 11.24 10.87
N VAL A 194 -8.97 10.16 11.50
CA VAL A 194 -8.80 8.86 10.85
C VAL A 194 -9.80 7.87 11.41
N ASP A 195 -10.58 7.27 10.52
CA ASP A 195 -11.48 6.15 10.80
C ASP A 195 -10.86 4.89 10.20
N VAL A 196 -10.77 3.83 10.98
CA VAL A 196 -10.17 2.57 10.56
C VAL A 196 -11.24 1.50 10.45
N ALA A 197 -11.26 0.79 9.32
CA ALA A 197 -12.05 -0.41 9.12
C ALA A 197 -11.12 -1.63 9.08
N LEU A 198 -11.12 -2.43 10.12
CA LEU A 198 -10.40 -3.70 10.17
C LEU A 198 -11.28 -4.78 9.54
N LEU A 199 -10.79 -5.44 8.51
CA LEU A 199 -11.53 -6.47 7.78
C LEU A 199 -10.81 -7.81 7.86
N ARG A 200 -11.52 -8.83 8.32
CA ARG A 200 -11.09 -10.24 8.21
C ARG A 200 -12.11 -11.03 7.40
N VAL A 201 -11.62 -11.88 6.49
CA VAL A 201 -12.46 -12.74 5.67
C VAL A 201 -12.22 -14.18 6.06
N CYS A 202 -13.28 -14.88 6.42
CA CYS A 202 -13.29 -16.32 6.67
C CYS A 202 -13.58 -17.03 5.36
N GLU A 203 -12.67 -17.88 4.91
CA GLU A 203 -12.88 -18.65 3.67
C GLU A 203 -13.77 -19.86 3.97
N PRO A 204 -14.83 -20.09 3.16
CA PRO A 204 -15.63 -21.32 3.29
C PRO A 204 -14.80 -22.53 2.85
N ILE A 205 -15.06 -23.68 3.44
CA ILE A 205 -14.46 -24.93 2.99
C ILE A 205 -15.00 -25.23 1.58
N ILE A 206 -14.11 -25.25 0.60
CA ILE A 206 -14.45 -25.60 -0.79
C ILE A 206 -14.04 -27.06 -1.01
N ILE A 207 -15.02 -27.90 -1.40
CA ILE A 207 -14.76 -29.27 -1.84
C ILE A 207 -14.28 -29.19 -3.29
N PRO A 208 -13.07 -29.70 -3.61
CA PRO A 208 -12.61 -29.71 -4.99
C PRO A 208 -13.55 -30.51 -5.90
N PRO A 209 -13.79 -30.05 -7.15
CA PRO A 209 -14.57 -30.81 -8.11
C PRO A 209 -13.96 -32.21 -8.33
N GLY A 210 -14.80 -33.25 -8.28
CA GLY A 210 -14.37 -34.65 -8.48
C GLY A 210 -14.15 -35.44 -7.19
N TYR A 211 -14.27 -34.81 -6.02
CA TYR A 211 -14.43 -35.58 -4.78
C TYR A 211 -15.92 -35.87 -4.58
N GLU A 212 -16.32 -37.16 -4.73
CA GLU A 212 -17.60 -37.65 -4.25
C GLU A 212 -17.58 -37.65 -2.73
N VAL A 213 -17.89 -36.50 -2.13
CA VAL A 213 -18.17 -36.45 -0.70
C VAL A 213 -19.63 -36.88 -0.58
N ASP A 214 -19.88 -37.98 0.12
CA ASP A 214 -21.22 -38.31 0.59
C ASP A 214 -21.63 -37.15 1.52
N VAL A 215 -22.46 -36.24 0.96
CA VAL A 215 -22.90 -35.03 1.68
C VAL A 215 -23.98 -35.48 2.68
N SER A 216 -23.52 -36.17 3.72
CA SER A 216 -24.34 -36.52 4.88
C SER A 216 -24.72 -35.25 5.64
N GLU A 217 -25.80 -35.30 6.41
CA GLU A 217 -26.16 -34.20 7.34
C GLU A 217 -24.99 -33.84 8.29
N ASP A 218 -24.16 -34.82 8.63
CA ASP A 218 -22.95 -34.64 9.43
C ASP A 218 -21.92 -33.72 8.78
N TRP A 219 -21.75 -33.79 7.43
CA TRP A 219 -20.82 -32.91 6.72
C TRP A 219 -21.31 -31.47 6.71
N ALA A 220 -22.59 -31.24 6.43
CA ALA A 220 -23.16 -29.88 6.44
C ALA A 220 -23.02 -29.23 7.83
N SER A 221 -23.30 -29.99 8.88
CA SER A 221 -23.11 -29.56 10.27
C SER A 221 -21.64 -29.26 10.60
N TYR A 222 -20.71 -30.08 10.11
CA TYR A 222 -19.27 -29.84 10.28
C TYR A 222 -18.82 -28.54 9.63
N VAL A 223 -19.22 -28.27 8.38
CA VAL A 223 -18.90 -27.04 7.65
C VAL A 223 -19.45 -25.82 8.38
N GLU A 224 -20.71 -25.89 8.84
CA GLU A 224 -21.34 -24.80 9.58
C GLU A 224 -20.62 -24.51 10.91
N GLN A 225 -20.31 -25.56 11.68
CA GLN A 225 -19.57 -25.43 12.95
C GLN A 225 -18.17 -24.88 12.72
N HIS A 226 -17.47 -25.33 11.68
CA HIS A 226 -16.13 -24.83 11.34
C HIS A 226 -16.19 -23.33 11.00
N LEU A 227 -17.15 -22.93 10.18
CA LEU A 227 -17.32 -21.53 9.81
C LEU A 227 -17.73 -20.64 10.99
N ALA A 228 -18.58 -21.18 11.89
CA ALA A 228 -18.96 -20.46 13.11
C ALA A 228 -17.75 -20.21 14.01
N ARG A 229 -16.89 -21.23 14.23
CA ARG A 229 -15.63 -21.06 14.98
C ARG A 229 -14.68 -20.08 14.33
N ALA A 230 -14.48 -20.18 13.01
CA ALA A 230 -13.62 -19.25 12.27
C ALA A 230 -14.09 -17.80 12.40
N ARG A 231 -15.41 -17.57 12.41
CA ARG A 231 -16.00 -16.25 12.66
C ARG A 231 -15.74 -15.74 14.06
N GLU A 232 -15.99 -16.57 15.08
CA GLU A 232 -15.76 -16.22 16.48
C GLU A 232 -14.28 -15.86 16.74
N GLU A 233 -13.35 -16.66 16.21
CA GLU A 233 -11.91 -16.39 16.27
C GLU A 233 -11.55 -15.09 15.56
N ALA A 234 -12.15 -14.83 14.39
CA ALA A 234 -11.93 -13.59 13.61
C ALA A 234 -12.46 -12.35 14.37
N GLU A 235 -13.65 -12.43 14.94
CA GLU A 235 -14.27 -11.36 15.73
C GLU A 235 -13.43 -11.05 16.97
N LYS A 236 -12.99 -12.08 17.71
CA LYS A 236 -12.12 -11.91 18.87
C LYS A 236 -10.80 -11.26 18.49
N TYR A 237 -10.14 -11.76 17.46
CA TYR A 237 -8.88 -11.21 16.97
C TYR A 237 -9.02 -9.72 16.59
N LEU A 238 -10.03 -9.39 15.78
CA LEU A 238 -10.26 -7.99 15.37
C LEU A 238 -10.62 -7.08 16.55
N ALA A 239 -11.36 -7.59 17.53
CA ALA A 239 -11.67 -6.85 18.74
C ALA A 239 -10.44 -6.54 19.58
N ASP A 240 -9.49 -7.49 19.68
CA ASP A 240 -8.23 -7.28 20.39
C ASP A 240 -7.32 -6.27 19.67
N VAL A 241 -7.22 -6.34 18.34
CA VAL A 241 -6.50 -5.36 17.53
C VAL A 241 -7.16 -3.96 17.65
N ALA A 242 -8.49 -3.88 17.59
CA ALA A 242 -9.23 -2.64 17.69
C ALA A 242 -8.96 -1.90 19.00
N LYS A 243 -8.89 -2.63 20.14
CA LYS A 243 -8.57 -2.03 21.45
C LYS A 243 -7.23 -1.29 21.45
N GLY A 244 -6.22 -1.81 20.74
CA GLY A 244 -4.93 -1.17 20.60
C GLY A 244 -5.04 0.21 19.92
N PHE A 245 -5.74 0.27 18.80
CA PHE A 245 -5.94 1.53 18.06
C PHE A 245 -6.90 2.48 18.77
N GLU A 246 -7.94 1.98 19.41
CA GLU A 246 -8.87 2.80 20.22
C GLU A 246 -8.15 3.43 21.43
N ALA A 247 -7.21 2.72 22.04
CA ALA A 247 -6.42 3.23 23.16
C ALA A 247 -5.58 4.46 22.80
N ILE A 248 -5.19 4.62 21.54
CA ILE A 248 -4.49 5.80 21.04
C ILE A 248 -5.44 6.84 20.43
N GLY A 249 -6.76 6.62 20.51
CA GLY A 249 -7.79 7.58 20.11
C GLY A 249 -8.32 7.46 18.70
N MET A 250 -8.01 6.39 17.97
CA MET A 250 -8.60 6.10 16.66
C MET A 250 -10.04 5.61 16.80
N ARG A 251 -10.86 5.88 15.80
CA ARG A 251 -12.17 5.23 15.64
C ARG A 251 -12.00 3.97 14.82
N VAL A 252 -12.38 2.85 15.39
CA VAL A 252 -12.20 1.55 14.74
C VAL A 252 -13.55 0.87 14.53
N LYS A 253 -13.73 0.30 13.35
CA LYS A 253 -14.83 -0.60 13.00
C LYS A 253 -14.25 -1.95 12.63
N THR A 254 -14.75 -3.00 13.22
CA THR A 254 -14.40 -4.39 12.90
C THR A 254 -15.42 -5.01 11.97
N LEU A 255 -14.95 -5.79 11.00
CA LEU A 255 -15.76 -6.41 9.96
C LEU A 255 -15.28 -7.85 9.74
N VAL A 256 -16.15 -8.81 9.95
CA VAL A 256 -15.92 -10.21 9.55
C VAL A 256 -16.82 -10.53 8.38
N LYS A 257 -16.23 -11.04 7.30
CA LYS A 257 -16.90 -11.47 6.08
C LYS A 257 -16.67 -12.94 5.82
N VAL A 258 -17.51 -13.56 5.03
CA VAL A 258 -17.34 -14.94 4.54
C VAL A 258 -17.29 -14.90 3.03
N GLY A 259 -16.24 -15.45 2.46
CA GLY A 259 -16.05 -15.45 1.00
C GLY A 259 -14.59 -15.60 0.62
N GLN A 260 -14.27 -15.18 -0.59
CA GLN A 260 -12.90 -15.13 -1.08
C GLN A 260 -12.25 -13.80 -0.62
N PRO A 261 -11.11 -13.82 0.07
CA PRO A 261 -10.53 -12.63 0.69
C PRO A 261 -10.36 -11.45 -0.26
N ALA A 262 -9.78 -11.67 -1.44
CA ALA A 262 -9.58 -10.59 -2.41
C ALA A 262 -10.90 -10.00 -2.92
N GLU A 263 -11.89 -10.83 -3.16
CA GLU A 263 -13.21 -10.41 -3.67
C GLU A 263 -13.96 -9.56 -2.62
N GLU A 264 -13.95 -10.01 -1.36
CA GLU A 264 -14.60 -9.27 -0.26
C GLU A 264 -13.89 -7.94 0.06
N ILE A 265 -12.55 -7.88 -0.05
CA ILE A 265 -11.79 -6.63 0.10
C ILE A 265 -12.16 -5.64 -1.00
N ILE A 266 -12.17 -6.09 -2.27
CA ILE A 266 -12.51 -5.26 -3.43
C ILE A 266 -13.97 -4.80 -3.34
N ALA A 267 -14.90 -5.72 -3.06
CA ALA A 267 -16.31 -5.40 -2.93
C ALA A 267 -16.58 -4.37 -1.81
N TYR A 268 -15.88 -4.49 -0.68
CA TYR A 268 -15.99 -3.50 0.38
C TYR A 268 -15.42 -2.14 -0.04
N ALA A 269 -14.28 -2.13 -0.70
CA ALA A 269 -13.66 -0.90 -1.19
C ALA A 269 -14.51 -0.17 -2.23
N ASP A 270 -15.14 -0.91 -3.14
CA ASP A 270 -16.02 -0.34 -4.17
C ASP A 270 -17.35 0.17 -3.62
N ALA A 271 -17.84 -0.45 -2.54
CA ALA A 271 -19.11 -0.05 -1.89
C ALA A 271 -18.97 1.14 -0.93
N HIS A 272 -17.75 1.52 -0.56
CA HIS A 272 -17.49 2.56 0.45
C HIS A 272 -16.47 3.57 -0.05
N PRO A 273 -16.64 4.87 0.22
CA PRO A 273 -15.65 5.88 -0.13
C PRO A 273 -14.41 5.75 0.77
N LEU A 274 -13.43 5.00 0.31
CA LEU A 274 -12.17 4.82 1.03
C LEU A 274 -11.11 5.80 0.52
N ASN A 275 -10.38 6.40 1.46
CA ASN A 275 -9.22 7.22 1.14
C ASN A 275 -7.98 6.36 0.90
N LEU A 276 -7.92 5.19 1.54
CA LEU A 276 -6.74 4.32 1.52
C LEU A 276 -7.11 2.89 1.88
N VAL A 277 -6.47 1.94 1.24
CA VAL A 277 -6.35 0.56 1.71
C VAL A 277 -4.91 0.32 2.12
N VAL A 278 -4.69 -0.16 3.34
CA VAL A 278 -3.34 -0.46 3.86
C VAL A 278 -3.23 -1.96 4.04
N MET A 279 -2.29 -2.58 3.35
CA MET A 279 -2.09 -4.02 3.47
C MET A 279 -0.64 -4.44 3.31
N SER A 280 -0.30 -5.57 3.87
CA SER A 280 0.98 -6.23 3.66
C SER A 280 1.05 -6.83 2.25
N THR A 281 2.25 -6.91 1.69
CA THR A 281 2.46 -7.63 0.42
C THR A 281 2.32 -9.13 0.56
N HIS A 282 2.43 -9.70 1.78
CA HIS A 282 2.31 -11.12 2.08
C HIS A 282 1.51 -11.32 3.36
N GLY A 283 0.79 -12.43 3.45
CA GLY A 283 0.03 -12.85 4.63
C GLY A 283 0.41 -14.26 5.05
N TRP A 284 -0.53 -14.96 5.67
CA TRP A 284 -0.39 -16.29 6.28
C TRP A 284 0.36 -17.33 5.44
N SER A 285 0.16 -17.33 4.12
CA SER A 285 0.74 -18.37 3.27
C SER A 285 2.26 -18.27 3.10
N GLY A 286 2.87 -17.10 3.30
CA GLY A 286 4.33 -16.85 3.27
C GLY A 286 5.17 -17.48 2.14
N HIS A 287 4.62 -18.48 1.47
CA HIS A 287 5.26 -19.46 0.59
C HIS A 287 5.05 -19.18 -0.90
N SER A 288 4.74 -17.97 -1.33
CA SER A 288 4.53 -17.82 -2.75
C SER A 288 5.84 -17.51 -3.48
N TRP A 289 6.12 -18.28 -4.51
CA TRP A 289 7.09 -17.98 -5.58
C TRP A 289 6.74 -16.67 -6.33
N TRP A 290 5.61 -16.08 -5.97
CA TRP A 290 5.12 -14.83 -6.50
C TRP A 290 5.64 -13.67 -5.66
N PRO A 291 5.90 -12.52 -6.29
CA PRO A 291 6.45 -11.34 -5.62
C PRO A 291 5.53 -10.73 -4.54
N TRP A 292 4.30 -11.18 -4.47
CA TRP A 292 3.26 -10.85 -3.46
C TRP A 292 2.30 -12.02 -3.27
N GLY A 293 1.64 -12.06 -2.12
CA GLY A 293 0.64 -13.08 -1.80
C GLY A 293 -0.54 -13.08 -2.79
N SER A 294 -1.23 -14.21 -2.89
CA SER A 294 -2.36 -14.39 -3.82
C SER A 294 -3.48 -13.36 -3.64
N VAL A 295 -3.78 -13.00 -2.40
CA VAL A 295 -4.80 -11.99 -2.08
C VAL A 295 -4.32 -10.60 -2.53
N THR A 296 -3.10 -10.21 -2.14
CA THR A 296 -2.53 -8.91 -2.50
C THR A 296 -2.44 -8.75 -4.02
N GLY A 297 -2.03 -9.80 -4.75
CA GLY A 297 -1.98 -9.77 -6.22
C GLY A 297 -3.34 -9.49 -6.85
N LYS A 298 -4.39 -10.19 -6.43
CA LYS A 298 -5.75 -9.98 -6.93
C LYS A 298 -6.30 -8.60 -6.56
N VAL A 299 -6.04 -8.13 -5.35
CA VAL A 299 -6.43 -6.77 -4.91
C VAL A 299 -5.72 -5.72 -5.74
N LEU A 300 -4.40 -5.87 -5.94
CA LEU A 300 -3.59 -4.99 -6.78
C LEU A 300 -4.10 -4.87 -8.22
N GLU A 301 -4.68 -5.90 -8.77
CA GLU A 301 -5.19 -5.89 -10.14
C GLU A 301 -6.56 -5.21 -10.25
N ASN A 302 -7.39 -5.26 -9.22
CA ASN A 302 -8.81 -4.95 -9.35
C ASN A 302 -9.31 -3.76 -8.52
N ILE A 303 -8.55 -3.30 -7.52
CA ILE A 303 -9.00 -2.21 -6.65
C ILE A 303 -8.81 -0.83 -7.31
N SER A 304 -9.76 0.07 -7.12
CA SER A 304 -9.67 1.46 -7.59
C SER A 304 -9.20 2.44 -6.51
N SER A 305 -9.30 2.09 -5.23
CA SER A 305 -8.83 2.92 -4.12
C SER A 305 -7.29 3.03 -4.08
N PRO A 306 -6.73 4.12 -3.53
CA PRO A 306 -5.30 4.19 -3.21
C PRO A 306 -4.86 3.05 -2.30
N LEU A 307 -3.65 2.52 -2.53
CA LEU A 307 -3.13 1.36 -1.83
C LEU A 307 -1.77 1.68 -1.21
N LEU A 308 -1.63 1.55 0.11
CA LEU A 308 -0.34 1.51 0.78
C LEU A 308 0.07 0.07 1.01
N LEU A 309 1.18 -0.32 0.39
CA LEU A 309 1.72 -1.66 0.49
C LEU A 309 2.98 -1.66 1.34
N VAL A 310 2.95 -2.47 2.39
CA VAL A 310 4.06 -2.66 3.32
C VAL A 310 4.66 -4.04 3.11
N ARG A 311 5.97 -4.09 2.91
CA ARG A 311 6.69 -5.36 2.78
C ARG A 311 7.23 -5.80 4.14
N PRO A 312 6.94 -7.04 4.61
CA PRO A 312 7.54 -7.57 5.81
C PRO A 312 9.06 -7.65 5.69
N GLN A 313 9.80 -6.95 6.55
CA GLN A 313 11.26 -6.93 6.49
C GLN A 313 11.92 -8.24 6.96
N LYS A 314 11.23 -9.07 7.75
CA LYS A 314 11.73 -10.34 8.26
C LYS A 314 11.84 -11.46 7.21
N MET A 315 11.29 -11.27 6.00
CA MET A 315 11.40 -12.30 4.93
C MET A 315 12.78 -12.36 4.26
N GLY A 316 13.71 -11.45 4.55
CA GLY A 316 14.99 -11.36 3.82
C GLY A 316 16.06 -12.38 4.21
N THR A 317 16.07 -12.88 5.44
CA THR A 317 17.14 -13.79 5.93
C THR A 317 16.65 -15.21 6.20
N ASP A 318 15.44 -15.38 6.72
CA ASP A 318 14.91 -16.72 6.99
C ASP A 318 14.32 -17.39 5.73
N TYR A 319 13.81 -16.60 4.79
CA TYR A 319 13.20 -17.11 3.56
C TYR A 319 14.23 -17.74 2.60
N LEU A 320 15.41 -17.15 2.49
CA LEU A 320 16.51 -17.77 1.70
C LEU A 320 16.99 -19.08 2.34
N ARG A 321 17.03 -19.15 3.68
CA ARG A 321 17.35 -20.39 4.41
C ARG A 321 16.27 -21.47 4.22
N ILE A 322 15.00 -21.09 4.19
CA ILE A 322 13.90 -22.04 3.97
C ILE A 322 13.96 -22.59 2.54
N ILE A 323 14.23 -21.75 1.53
CA ILE A 323 14.40 -22.21 0.13
C ILE A 323 15.62 -23.12 -0.03
N GLU A 324 16.72 -22.82 0.63
CA GLU A 324 17.90 -23.67 0.62
C GLU A 324 17.62 -25.03 1.26
N ASN A 325 16.95 -25.06 2.41
CA ASN A 325 16.56 -26.31 3.07
C ASN A 325 15.56 -27.13 2.26
N VAL A 326 14.56 -26.50 1.61
CA VAL A 326 13.60 -27.22 0.74
C VAL A 326 14.29 -27.81 -0.49
N LYS A 327 15.24 -27.09 -1.09
CA LYS A 327 16.03 -27.62 -2.21
C LYS A 327 16.93 -28.79 -1.80
N GLU A 328 17.51 -28.75 -0.60
CA GLU A 328 18.32 -29.86 -0.06
C GLU A 328 17.45 -31.09 0.26
N GLU A 329 16.24 -30.90 0.78
CA GLU A 329 15.29 -32.00 1.02
C GLU A 329 14.77 -32.62 -0.29
N GLU A 330 14.48 -31.83 -1.32
CA GLU A 330 14.05 -32.34 -2.61
C GLU A 330 15.18 -33.08 -3.34
N LEU A 331 16.41 -32.59 -3.25
CA LEU A 331 17.61 -33.30 -3.78
C LEU A 331 17.87 -34.61 -3.03
N SER A 332 17.63 -34.65 -1.72
CA SER A 332 17.82 -35.88 -0.92
C SER A 332 16.73 -36.93 -1.11
N ARG A 333 15.56 -36.56 -1.66
CA ARG A 333 14.47 -37.52 -2.01
C ARG A 333 14.55 -38.03 -3.45
N SER A 334 15.44 -37.44 -4.26
CA SER A 334 15.63 -37.84 -5.66
C SER A 334 16.89 -38.72 -5.89
N VAL A 335 17.58 -39.14 -4.84
CA VAL A 335 18.61 -40.15 -4.77
C VAL A 335 18.10 -41.38 -4.03
#